data_84dd2937b7ccdef7f8392fb789b60e77
#
_entry.id   84dd2937b7ccdef7f8392fb789b60e77
#
_cell.length_a   1.000
_cell.length_b   1.000
_cell.length_c   1.000
_cell.angle_alpha   90.00
_cell.angle_beta   90.00
_cell.angle_gamma   90.00
#
_symmetry.space_group_name_H-M   'P 1'
#
loop_
_entity.id
_entity.type
_entity.pdbx_description
1 polymer ?
#
loop_
_entity_poly.entity_id
_entity_poly.type
_entity_poly.pdbx_seq_one_letter_code
_entity_poly.pdbx_strand_id
1 'polypeptide(L)'
;MSAKLIVLFTLLISLSTMASKKEEETITAVKATKVQIAELYDIFNIVGQCQNDNSRDYYANATGVVEQVSAHQGEIVKKGDILLVIDKNIAETTKSRAAALLNTKQEDYNRKAALFAKKFVSNEEYKRSKSELEDAKFNYSKALKTYNDMIITAPYSGKIGVIKSMVGDEVKRGDYLFSITGTENSQSIFIELPESLSGKVGVDTEVLIAGKIKSTIGAISHYLSDNGTLTAKIIVPMGTKILHNSFVDVMLIINPHKNLTVPASCIQRNNQGNFIYKIDGYTIKQLYVKIGTRTEGLIEIISDDIKAGDLVVTEGMTKIGDGSKVKILEE
;
A
#
# COMPACT_ATOMS: atom_id res chain seq x y z
N MET A 1 102.44 -31.25 15.94
CA MET A 1 101.39 -30.90 16.93
C MET A 1 100.79 -29.59 16.46
N SER A 2 99.56 -29.53 15.93
CA SER A 2 98.73 -28.38 16.06
C SER A 2 97.66 -28.20 14.97
N ALA A 3 97.45 -29.11 14.06
CA ALA A 3 96.30 -28.95 13.09
C ALA A 3 94.98 -29.61 13.52
N LYS A 4 94.98 -30.55 14.49
CA LYS A 4 93.78 -31.23 15.02
C LYS A 4 93.04 -30.51 16.14
N LEU A 5 93.62 -29.48 16.75
CA LEU A 5 93.03 -28.77 17.88
C LEU A 5 92.15 -27.60 17.41
N ILE A 6 92.40 -27.05 16.23
CA ILE A 6 91.62 -25.94 15.68
C ILE A 6 90.30 -26.37 15.07
N VAL A 7 90.22 -27.55 14.53
CA VAL A 7 88.94 -28.12 13.94
C VAL A 7 87.91 -28.51 15.02
N LEU A 8 88.39 -28.83 16.25
CA LEU A 8 87.48 -29.20 17.35
C LEU A 8 86.83 -27.99 18.02
N PHE A 9 87.48 -26.82 17.92
CA PHE A 9 86.96 -25.56 18.53
C PHE A 9 86.01 -24.83 17.63
N THR A 10 86.07 -25.02 16.31
CA THR A 10 85.11 -24.45 15.36
C THR A 10 83.79 -25.31 15.26
N LEU A 11 83.77 -26.57 15.66
CA LEU A 11 82.63 -27.41 15.67
C LEU A 11 81.76 -27.20 16.94
N LEU A 12 82.31 -26.63 18.03
CA LEU A 12 81.55 -26.34 19.27
C LEU A 12 80.89 -24.97 19.28
N ILE A 13 81.23 -24.09 18.37
CA ILE A 13 80.60 -22.75 18.24
C ILE A 13 79.37 -22.79 17.30
N SER A 14 79.24 -23.78 16.46
CA SER A 14 78.09 -23.93 15.56
C SER A 14 76.85 -24.58 16.20
N LEU A 15 76.96 -25.05 17.47
CA LEU A 15 75.86 -25.74 18.15
C LEU A 15 75.12 -24.91 19.17
N SER A 16 75.53 -23.63 19.37
CA SER A 16 74.90 -22.75 20.37
C SER A 16 74.05 -21.60 19.83
N THR A 17 73.65 -21.67 18.51
CA THR A 17 72.81 -20.60 17.93
C THR A 17 71.48 -21.19 17.40
N MET A 18 71.01 -22.32 17.90
CA MET A 18 69.58 -22.69 17.87
C MET A 18 68.92 -22.17 19.13
N ALA A 19 69.04 -20.88 19.35
CA ALA A 19 68.16 -20.18 20.29
C ALA A 19 66.74 -20.25 19.71
N SER A 20 65.90 -21.07 20.32
CA SER A 20 64.47 -21.11 20.15
C SER A 20 63.95 -19.64 20.08
N LYS A 21 63.54 -19.23 18.90
CA LYS A 21 62.75 -18.01 18.70
C LYS A 21 61.41 -18.29 19.37
N LYS A 22 61.32 -18.00 20.66
CA LYS A 22 60.05 -17.98 21.35
C LYS A 22 59.22 -16.89 20.65
N GLU A 23 58.30 -17.34 19.79
CA GLU A 23 57.28 -16.41 19.24
C GLU A 23 56.65 -15.73 20.43
N GLU A 24 56.92 -14.45 20.62
CA GLU A 24 56.17 -13.63 21.55
C GLU A 24 54.72 -13.67 21.04
N GLU A 25 53.87 -14.44 21.75
CA GLU A 25 52.46 -14.48 21.51
C GLU A 25 51.87 -13.06 21.70
N THR A 26 51.82 -12.32 20.61
CA THR A 26 51.27 -10.97 20.63
C THR A 26 49.75 -11.05 20.85
N ILE A 27 49.33 -10.72 22.05
CA ILE A 27 47.90 -10.64 22.37
C ILE A 27 47.36 -9.36 21.75
N THR A 28 46.49 -9.49 20.76
CA THR A 28 45.88 -8.34 20.08
C THR A 28 44.55 -7.95 20.76
N ALA A 29 44.38 -6.67 21.06
CA ALA A 29 43.16 -6.14 21.59
C ALA A 29 42.11 -6.01 20.46
N VAL A 30 40.92 -6.56 20.66
CA VAL A 30 39.80 -6.54 19.70
C VAL A 30 38.51 -6.14 20.39
N LYS A 31 37.60 -5.50 19.65
CA LYS A 31 36.20 -5.39 20.09
C LYS A 31 35.38 -6.56 19.55
N ALA A 32 34.41 -7.00 20.32
CA ALA A 32 33.59 -8.14 19.98
C ALA A 32 32.10 -7.85 20.28
N THR A 33 31.23 -8.50 19.55
CA THR A 33 29.80 -8.49 19.82
C THR A 33 29.25 -9.91 19.85
N LYS A 34 28.07 -10.09 20.43
CA LYS A 34 27.40 -11.38 20.44
C LYS A 34 26.58 -11.56 19.16
N VAL A 35 26.62 -12.75 18.60
CA VAL A 35 25.69 -13.20 17.57
C VAL A 35 24.28 -13.21 18.16
N GLN A 36 23.35 -12.57 17.50
CA GLN A 36 21.97 -12.45 17.96
C GLN A 36 21.01 -13.06 16.94
N ILE A 37 19.83 -13.49 17.40
CA ILE A 37 18.73 -13.79 16.50
C ILE A 37 17.92 -12.51 16.37
N ALA A 38 17.82 -11.99 15.15
CA ALA A 38 17.01 -10.83 14.85
C ALA A 38 15.97 -11.15 13.77
N GLU A 39 14.96 -10.32 13.70
CA GLU A 39 13.98 -10.33 12.62
C GLU A 39 14.58 -9.67 11.39
N LEU A 40 14.52 -10.37 10.29
CA LEU A 40 15.08 -9.99 9.00
C LEU A 40 13.95 -9.93 7.98
N TYR A 41 14.06 -9.00 7.06
CA TYR A 41 13.11 -8.83 5.98
C TYR A 41 13.75 -8.11 4.79
N ASP A 42 13.20 -8.34 3.62
CA ASP A 42 13.55 -7.61 2.41
C ASP A 42 12.64 -6.37 2.31
N ILE A 43 13.20 -5.25 1.87
CA ILE A 43 12.45 -4.01 1.62
C ILE A 43 12.31 -3.82 0.12
N PHE A 44 11.07 -3.62 -0.32
CA PHE A 44 10.78 -3.19 -1.67
C PHE A 44 10.06 -1.85 -1.66
N ASN A 45 10.70 -0.83 -2.26
CA ASN A 45 10.14 0.51 -2.34
C ASN A 45 9.29 0.67 -3.60
N ILE A 46 8.09 1.19 -3.44
CA ILE A 46 7.15 1.42 -4.54
C ILE A 46 6.38 2.71 -4.26
N VAL A 47 5.94 3.36 -5.32
CA VAL A 47 5.07 4.54 -5.22
C VAL A 47 3.63 4.11 -5.38
N GLY A 48 2.78 4.51 -4.45
CA GLY A 48 1.34 4.30 -4.52
C GLY A 48 0.57 5.60 -4.69
N GLN A 49 -0.64 5.51 -5.22
CA GLN A 49 -1.57 6.63 -5.34
C GLN A 49 -2.63 6.53 -4.24
N CYS A 50 -2.75 7.58 -3.43
CA CYS A 50 -3.78 7.67 -2.40
C CYS A 50 -5.12 8.03 -3.04
N GLN A 51 -6.14 7.23 -2.78
CA GLN A 51 -7.51 7.50 -3.18
C GLN A 51 -8.42 7.49 -1.95
N ASN A 52 -9.37 8.42 -1.91
CA ASN A 52 -10.42 8.35 -0.93
C ASN A 52 -11.51 7.43 -1.49
N ASP A 53 -11.83 6.36 -0.77
CA ASP A 53 -12.81 5.35 -1.20
C ASP A 53 -14.20 5.96 -1.39
N ASN A 54 -14.50 7.06 -0.70
CA ASN A 54 -15.76 7.78 -0.74
C ASN A 54 -15.71 9.03 -1.62
N SER A 55 -14.72 9.18 -2.52
CA SER A 55 -14.69 10.25 -3.51
C SER A 55 -15.35 9.79 -4.81
N ARG A 56 -16.27 10.60 -5.32
CA ARG A 56 -16.98 10.33 -6.58
C ARG A 56 -17.08 11.59 -7.41
N ASP A 57 -16.89 11.42 -8.70
CA ASP A 57 -17.12 12.44 -9.70
C ASP A 57 -18.57 12.41 -10.15
N TYR A 58 -19.16 13.59 -10.34
CA TYR A 58 -20.54 13.76 -10.79
C TYR A 58 -20.56 14.42 -12.14
N TYR A 59 -21.39 13.85 -12.99
CA TYR A 59 -21.55 14.21 -14.39
C TYR A 59 -23.00 14.65 -14.62
N ALA A 60 -23.22 15.52 -15.59
CA ALA A 60 -24.54 15.97 -15.97
C ALA A 60 -25.39 14.81 -16.51
N ASN A 61 -26.59 14.63 -15.96
CA ASN A 61 -27.54 13.62 -16.41
C ASN A 61 -28.42 14.11 -17.57
N ALA A 62 -28.44 15.44 -17.82
CA ALA A 62 -29.24 16.09 -18.83
C ALA A 62 -28.42 17.16 -19.55
N THR A 63 -28.91 17.60 -20.70
CA THR A 63 -28.37 18.73 -21.47
C THR A 63 -29.21 19.97 -21.19
N GLY A 64 -28.59 21.12 -20.95
CA GLY A 64 -29.24 22.41 -20.75
C GLY A 64 -28.32 23.45 -20.20
N VAL A 65 -28.85 24.65 -19.92
CA VAL A 65 -28.11 25.76 -19.31
C VAL A 65 -28.16 25.66 -17.80
N VAL A 66 -27.05 25.86 -17.12
CA VAL A 66 -26.97 25.91 -15.66
C VAL A 66 -27.72 27.14 -15.15
N GLU A 67 -28.83 26.93 -14.45
CA GLU A 67 -29.67 27.97 -13.88
C GLU A 67 -29.14 28.46 -12.52
N GLN A 68 -28.66 27.49 -11.72
CA GLN A 68 -28.21 27.75 -10.36
C GLN A 68 -27.07 26.80 -9.97
N VAL A 69 -26.07 27.37 -9.27
CA VAL A 69 -25.05 26.61 -8.55
C VAL A 69 -25.14 26.98 -7.09
N SER A 70 -25.60 26.06 -6.24
CA SER A 70 -25.82 26.32 -4.80
C SER A 70 -24.63 25.90 -3.95
N ALA A 71 -23.78 25.02 -4.45
CA ALA A 71 -22.63 24.49 -3.74
C ALA A 71 -21.36 25.31 -4.02
N HIS A 72 -20.48 25.42 -3.03
CA HIS A 72 -19.19 26.08 -3.16
C HIS A 72 -18.05 25.04 -3.01
N GLN A 73 -16.95 25.29 -3.73
CA GLN A 73 -15.76 24.45 -3.60
C GLN A 73 -15.26 24.45 -2.15
N GLY A 74 -15.05 23.25 -1.59
CA GLY A 74 -14.59 23.09 -0.21
C GLY A 74 -15.71 23.10 0.85
N GLU A 75 -16.97 23.35 0.47
CA GLU A 75 -18.13 23.30 1.34
C GLU A 75 -18.49 21.87 1.76
N ILE A 76 -19.00 21.70 2.97
CA ILE A 76 -19.55 20.44 3.46
C ILE A 76 -21.06 20.43 3.21
N VAL A 77 -21.51 19.46 2.42
CA VAL A 77 -22.92 19.27 2.07
C VAL A 77 -23.47 18.01 2.72
N LYS A 78 -24.80 18.00 2.93
CA LYS A 78 -25.54 16.84 3.45
C LYS A 78 -26.19 16.08 2.30
N LYS A 79 -26.47 14.80 2.53
CA LYS A 79 -27.25 14.00 1.60
C LYS A 79 -28.59 14.67 1.31
N GLY A 80 -28.90 14.86 0.02
CA GLY A 80 -30.13 15.50 -0.46
C GLY A 80 -30.03 16.99 -0.73
N ASP A 81 -28.96 17.68 -0.31
CA ASP A 81 -28.77 19.10 -0.62
C ASP A 81 -28.69 19.31 -2.14
N ILE A 82 -29.37 20.35 -2.63
CA ILE A 82 -29.32 20.74 -4.04
C ILE A 82 -27.98 21.44 -4.31
N LEU A 83 -27.23 20.93 -5.26
CA LEU A 83 -25.89 21.40 -5.59
C LEU A 83 -25.87 22.26 -6.87
N LEU A 84 -26.63 21.82 -7.88
CA LEU A 84 -26.71 22.48 -9.18
C LEU A 84 -28.10 22.22 -9.79
N VAL A 85 -28.63 23.21 -10.47
CA VAL A 85 -29.90 23.14 -11.21
C VAL A 85 -29.63 23.53 -12.64
N ILE A 86 -30.02 22.64 -13.56
CA ILE A 86 -30.07 22.91 -15.00
C ILE A 86 -31.49 23.45 -15.28
N ASP A 87 -31.66 24.30 -16.32
CA ASP A 87 -32.98 24.86 -16.68
C ASP A 87 -34.06 23.77 -16.71
N LYS A 88 -34.92 23.79 -15.71
CA LYS A 88 -35.95 22.79 -15.45
C LYS A 88 -37.34 23.18 -15.94
N ASN A 89 -37.52 24.43 -16.46
CA ASN A 89 -38.86 24.97 -16.73
C ASN A 89 -39.72 24.12 -17.64
N ILE A 90 -39.14 23.65 -18.75
CA ILE A 90 -39.82 22.74 -19.69
C ILE A 90 -40.11 21.38 -19.02
N ALA A 91 -39.13 20.82 -18.30
CA ALA A 91 -39.27 19.52 -17.63
C ALA A 91 -40.33 19.60 -16.52
N GLU A 92 -40.38 20.68 -15.75
CA GLU A 92 -41.37 20.92 -14.70
C GLU A 92 -42.79 21.01 -15.26
N THR A 93 -42.98 21.80 -16.35
CA THR A 93 -44.26 21.90 -17.05
C THR A 93 -44.71 20.54 -17.59
N THR A 94 -43.80 19.78 -18.19
CA THR A 94 -44.05 18.43 -18.72
C THR A 94 -44.45 17.46 -17.61
N LYS A 95 -43.76 17.47 -16.49
CA LYS A 95 -44.09 16.66 -15.31
C LYS A 95 -45.47 17.01 -14.76
N SER A 96 -45.80 18.30 -14.64
CA SER A 96 -47.07 18.78 -14.13
C SER A 96 -48.23 18.37 -15.04
N ARG A 97 -48.06 18.45 -16.36
CA ARG A 97 -49.04 18.00 -17.35
C ARG A 97 -49.26 16.49 -17.28
N ALA A 98 -48.18 15.71 -17.17
CA ALA A 98 -48.23 14.25 -17.04
C ALA A 98 -48.93 13.81 -15.74
N ALA A 99 -48.68 14.53 -14.62
CA ALA A 99 -49.33 14.31 -13.34
C ALA A 99 -50.85 14.54 -13.43
N ALA A 100 -51.29 15.62 -14.07
CA ALA A 100 -52.70 15.93 -14.28
C ALA A 100 -53.40 14.84 -15.11
N LEU A 101 -52.74 14.36 -16.18
CA LEU A 101 -53.28 13.27 -17.00
C LEU A 101 -53.38 11.96 -16.20
N LEU A 102 -52.35 11.62 -15.40
CA LEU A 102 -52.36 10.45 -14.52
C LEU A 102 -53.56 10.48 -13.57
N ASN A 103 -53.81 11.62 -12.91
CA ASN A 103 -54.94 11.77 -12.00
C ASN A 103 -56.27 11.55 -12.72
N THR A 104 -56.44 12.15 -13.90
CA THR A 104 -57.65 11.94 -14.71
C THR A 104 -57.88 10.46 -15.07
N LYS A 105 -56.82 9.74 -15.49
CA LYS A 105 -56.90 8.32 -15.84
C LYS A 105 -57.12 7.43 -14.62
N GLN A 106 -56.55 7.79 -13.47
CA GLN A 106 -56.78 7.10 -12.21
C GLN A 106 -58.25 7.20 -11.78
N GLU A 107 -58.86 8.38 -11.87
CA GLU A 107 -60.26 8.59 -11.54
C GLU A 107 -61.18 7.83 -12.49
N ASP A 108 -60.89 7.83 -13.80
CA ASP A 108 -61.66 7.07 -14.79
C ASP A 108 -61.61 5.57 -14.54
N TYR A 109 -60.41 5.05 -14.30
CA TYR A 109 -60.22 3.65 -13.93
C TYR A 109 -61.00 3.28 -12.67
N ASN A 110 -60.90 4.07 -11.59
CA ASN A 110 -61.61 3.81 -10.34
C ASN A 110 -63.14 3.77 -10.56
N ARG A 111 -63.65 4.70 -11.34
CA ARG A 111 -65.08 4.76 -11.71
C ARG A 111 -65.50 3.50 -12.51
N LYS A 112 -64.73 3.14 -13.55
CA LYS A 112 -65.00 1.96 -14.39
C LYS A 112 -64.83 0.65 -13.63
N ALA A 113 -63.88 0.57 -12.70
CA ALA A 113 -63.72 -0.57 -11.83
C ALA A 113 -64.97 -0.79 -10.92
N ALA A 114 -65.48 0.29 -10.33
CA ALA A 114 -66.69 0.24 -9.51
C ALA A 114 -67.97 -0.16 -10.35
N LEU A 115 -68.04 0.34 -11.56
CA LEU A 115 -69.16 -0.04 -12.49
C LEU A 115 -69.02 -1.48 -12.99
N PHE A 116 -67.79 -1.93 -13.24
CA PHE A 116 -67.56 -3.33 -13.67
C PHE A 116 -67.91 -4.32 -12.57
N ALA A 117 -67.58 -4.03 -11.31
CA ALA A 117 -68.01 -4.84 -10.16
C ALA A 117 -69.54 -5.00 -10.09
N LYS A 118 -70.32 -3.97 -10.54
CA LYS A 118 -71.78 -3.97 -10.64
C LYS A 118 -72.29 -4.47 -11.98
N LYS A 119 -71.42 -4.93 -12.88
CA LYS A 119 -71.78 -5.44 -14.26
C LYS A 119 -72.38 -4.37 -15.18
N PHE A 120 -72.06 -3.06 -14.95
CA PHE A 120 -72.57 -1.94 -15.75
C PHE A 120 -71.73 -1.55 -16.93
N VAL A 121 -70.46 -2.05 -16.98
CA VAL A 121 -69.57 -1.84 -18.09
C VAL A 121 -68.94 -3.15 -18.54
N SER A 122 -68.52 -3.23 -19.81
CA SER A 122 -67.91 -4.42 -20.39
C SER A 122 -66.54 -4.69 -19.84
N ASN A 123 -66.10 -5.96 -19.90
CA ASN A 123 -64.70 -6.32 -19.53
C ASN A 123 -63.63 -5.60 -20.42
N GLU A 124 -64.02 -5.33 -21.68
CA GLU A 124 -63.20 -4.61 -22.62
C GLU A 124 -62.99 -3.15 -22.18
N GLU A 125 -64.07 -2.45 -21.82
CA GLU A 125 -63.93 -1.05 -21.29
C GLU A 125 -63.20 -0.97 -20.00
N TYR A 126 -63.38 -1.92 -19.09
CA TYR A 126 -62.58 -2.01 -17.86
C TYR A 126 -61.08 -2.22 -18.16
N LYS A 127 -60.73 -3.20 -19.03
CA LYS A 127 -59.37 -3.49 -19.43
C LYS A 127 -58.71 -2.30 -20.15
N ARG A 128 -59.46 -1.63 -21.02
CA ARG A 128 -59.00 -0.43 -21.71
C ARG A 128 -58.65 0.69 -20.74
N SER A 129 -59.50 0.99 -19.76
CA SER A 129 -59.21 2.00 -18.76
C SER A 129 -58.00 1.66 -17.90
N LYS A 130 -57.77 0.36 -17.62
CA LYS A 130 -56.56 -0.11 -16.93
C LYS A 130 -55.31 0.13 -17.76
N SER A 131 -55.35 -0.19 -19.06
CA SER A 131 -54.22 0.07 -19.95
C SER A 131 -53.88 1.55 -20.05
N GLU A 132 -54.93 2.40 -20.23
CA GLU A 132 -54.77 3.86 -20.30
C GLU A 132 -54.18 4.44 -18.99
N LEU A 133 -54.49 3.87 -17.83
CA LEU A 133 -53.89 4.23 -16.55
C LEU A 133 -52.41 3.85 -16.50
N GLU A 134 -52.03 2.64 -16.93
CA GLU A 134 -50.63 2.20 -16.93
C GLU A 134 -49.78 3.05 -17.89
N ASP A 135 -50.32 3.43 -19.06
CA ASP A 135 -49.68 4.35 -20.00
C ASP A 135 -49.45 5.74 -19.39
N ALA A 136 -50.47 6.25 -18.64
CA ALA A 136 -50.33 7.54 -17.94
C ALA A 136 -49.30 7.47 -16.82
N LYS A 137 -49.23 6.37 -16.05
CA LYS A 137 -48.19 6.13 -15.03
C LYS A 137 -46.81 6.10 -15.65
N PHE A 138 -46.63 5.41 -16.76
CA PHE A 138 -45.37 5.35 -17.49
C PHE A 138 -44.91 6.76 -17.95
N ASN A 139 -45.82 7.52 -18.57
CA ASN A 139 -45.54 8.87 -19.05
C ASN A 139 -45.17 9.83 -17.90
N TYR A 140 -45.88 9.75 -16.76
CA TYR A 140 -45.55 10.50 -15.57
C TYR A 140 -44.18 10.14 -15.02
N SER A 141 -43.89 8.85 -14.90
CA SER A 141 -42.56 8.37 -14.42
C SER A 141 -41.41 8.86 -15.30
N LYS A 142 -41.61 8.86 -16.64
CA LYS A 142 -40.66 9.40 -17.62
C LYS A 142 -40.43 10.90 -17.43
N ALA A 143 -41.51 11.67 -17.29
CA ALA A 143 -41.45 13.11 -17.10
C ALA A 143 -40.81 13.48 -15.74
N LEU A 144 -41.14 12.73 -14.68
CA LEU A 144 -40.55 12.88 -13.36
C LEU A 144 -39.03 12.61 -13.38
N LYS A 145 -38.58 11.54 -14.08
CA LYS A 145 -37.19 11.25 -14.24
C LYS A 145 -36.47 12.38 -14.96
N THR A 146 -37.00 12.90 -16.07
CA THR A 146 -36.41 14.03 -16.80
C THR A 146 -36.31 15.25 -15.92
N TYR A 147 -37.30 15.58 -15.11
CA TYR A 147 -37.28 16.69 -14.16
C TYR A 147 -36.19 16.48 -13.08
N ASN A 148 -36.10 15.27 -12.52
CA ASN A 148 -35.08 14.95 -11.52
C ASN A 148 -33.65 14.99 -12.09
N ASP A 149 -33.48 14.63 -13.37
CA ASP A 149 -32.18 14.67 -14.06
C ASP A 149 -31.65 16.13 -14.22
N MET A 150 -32.55 17.14 -14.11
CA MET A 150 -32.19 18.58 -14.12
C MET A 150 -31.75 19.12 -12.76
N ILE A 151 -32.03 18.39 -11.68
CA ILE A 151 -31.70 18.82 -10.31
C ILE A 151 -30.63 17.86 -9.77
N ILE A 152 -29.43 18.35 -9.63
CA ILE A 152 -28.31 17.55 -9.10
C ILE A 152 -28.24 17.75 -7.60
N THR A 153 -28.44 16.66 -6.85
CA THR A 153 -28.40 16.66 -5.39
C THR A 153 -27.24 15.81 -4.88
N ALA A 154 -26.77 16.09 -3.66
CA ALA A 154 -25.75 15.30 -2.99
C ALA A 154 -26.29 13.91 -2.62
N PRO A 155 -25.72 12.80 -3.12
CA PRO A 155 -26.18 11.44 -2.80
C PRO A 155 -25.75 10.97 -1.41
N TYR A 156 -24.72 11.59 -0.84
CA TYR A 156 -24.22 11.38 0.52
C TYR A 156 -23.61 12.67 1.07
N SER A 157 -23.39 12.73 2.37
CA SER A 157 -22.76 13.89 3.01
C SER A 157 -21.25 13.86 2.74
N GLY A 158 -20.68 15.00 2.36
CA GLY A 158 -19.29 15.10 1.99
C GLY A 158 -18.82 16.52 1.72
N LYS A 159 -17.56 16.64 1.36
CA LYS A 159 -16.92 17.90 0.98
C LYS A 159 -16.91 18.04 -0.53
N ILE A 160 -17.37 19.16 -1.04
CA ILE A 160 -17.35 19.49 -2.48
C ILE A 160 -15.92 19.74 -2.93
N GLY A 161 -15.51 19.07 -3.99
CA GLY A 161 -14.23 19.29 -4.67
C GLY A 161 -14.29 20.42 -5.68
N VAL A 162 -13.58 20.27 -6.80
CA VAL A 162 -13.57 21.28 -7.87
C VAL A 162 -14.91 21.31 -8.58
N ILE A 163 -15.53 22.50 -8.68
CA ILE A 163 -16.72 22.76 -9.50
C ILE A 163 -16.24 23.38 -10.80
N LYS A 164 -16.58 22.81 -11.96
CA LYS A 164 -16.18 23.35 -13.27
C LYS A 164 -17.29 24.15 -13.95
N SER A 165 -18.55 23.95 -13.56
CA SER A 165 -19.69 24.58 -14.19
C SER A 165 -20.11 25.84 -13.44
N MET A 166 -20.41 26.90 -14.18
CA MET A 166 -20.90 28.18 -13.66
C MET A 166 -22.33 28.44 -14.13
N VAL A 167 -23.04 29.32 -13.44
CA VAL A 167 -24.37 29.81 -13.87
C VAL A 167 -24.26 30.42 -15.28
N GLY A 168 -25.10 29.98 -16.17
CA GLY A 168 -25.11 30.38 -17.58
C GLY A 168 -24.35 29.47 -18.53
N ASP A 169 -23.56 28.52 -18.03
CA ASP A 169 -22.86 27.54 -18.86
C ASP A 169 -23.87 26.55 -19.50
N GLU A 170 -23.64 26.18 -20.75
CA GLU A 170 -24.32 25.06 -21.40
C GLU A 170 -23.59 23.76 -21.07
N VAL A 171 -24.27 22.85 -20.42
CA VAL A 171 -23.76 21.50 -20.12
C VAL A 171 -24.47 20.46 -20.95
N LYS A 172 -23.72 19.43 -21.37
CA LYS A 172 -24.23 18.27 -22.09
C LYS A 172 -24.26 17.06 -21.16
N ARG A 173 -25.14 16.13 -21.44
CA ARG A 173 -25.17 14.85 -20.73
C ARG A 173 -23.80 14.18 -20.81
N GLY A 174 -23.22 13.87 -19.65
CA GLY A 174 -21.89 13.27 -19.53
C GLY A 174 -20.75 14.26 -19.24
N ASP A 175 -21.03 15.58 -19.22
CA ASP A 175 -20.03 16.57 -18.85
C ASP A 175 -19.78 16.50 -17.32
N TYR A 176 -18.51 16.62 -16.92
CA TYR A 176 -18.12 16.66 -15.52
C TYR A 176 -18.62 17.95 -14.86
N LEU A 177 -19.26 17.82 -13.72
CA LEU A 177 -19.79 18.95 -12.95
C LEU A 177 -18.93 19.27 -11.72
N PHE A 178 -18.75 18.31 -10.83
CA PHE A 178 -18.01 18.43 -9.58
C PHE A 178 -17.65 17.04 -9.02
N SER A 179 -16.85 17.02 -7.97
CA SER A 179 -16.61 15.82 -7.16
C SER A 179 -17.12 16.02 -5.73
N ILE A 180 -17.51 14.93 -5.07
CA ILE A 180 -17.81 14.91 -3.64
C ILE A 180 -16.90 13.90 -2.97
N THR A 181 -16.22 14.32 -1.91
CA THR A 181 -15.43 13.43 -1.05
C THR A 181 -16.19 13.26 0.26
N GLY A 182 -16.59 12.01 0.57
CA GLY A 182 -17.30 11.69 1.81
C GLY A 182 -16.52 12.12 3.06
N THR A 183 -17.25 12.44 4.12
CA THR A 183 -16.66 12.86 5.42
C THR A 183 -16.05 11.68 6.18
N GLU A 184 -16.40 10.46 5.86
CA GLU A 184 -15.76 9.27 6.40
C GLU A 184 -14.39 9.12 5.77
N ASN A 185 -13.34 9.20 6.61
CA ASN A 185 -11.94 9.09 6.20
C ASN A 185 -11.57 7.64 5.88
N SER A 186 -12.20 7.06 4.88
CA SER A 186 -11.77 5.80 4.29
C SER A 186 -10.85 6.11 3.12
N GLN A 187 -9.56 6.00 3.36
CA GLN A 187 -8.53 6.18 2.36
C GLN A 187 -7.83 4.87 2.08
N SER A 188 -7.44 4.69 0.85
CA SER A 188 -6.66 3.55 0.41
C SER A 188 -5.53 4.02 -0.49
N ILE A 189 -4.42 3.30 -0.46
CA ILE A 189 -3.32 3.54 -1.38
C ILE A 189 -3.28 2.37 -2.36
N PHE A 190 -3.32 2.67 -3.65
CA PHE A 190 -3.18 1.69 -4.71
C PHE A 190 -1.74 1.69 -5.20
N ILE A 191 -1.16 0.50 -5.26
CA ILE A 191 0.20 0.26 -5.76
C ILE A 191 0.15 -0.75 -6.90
N GLU A 192 1.10 -0.63 -7.85
CA GLU A 192 1.25 -1.55 -8.98
C GLU A 192 2.44 -2.46 -8.73
N LEU A 193 2.18 -3.69 -8.29
CA LEU A 193 3.20 -4.69 -7.96
C LEU A 193 3.70 -5.37 -9.24
N PRO A 194 5.01 -5.45 -9.47
CA PRO A 194 5.57 -6.27 -10.54
C PRO A 194 5.20 -7.75 -10.36
N GLU A 195 5.01 -8.47 -11.47
CA GLU A 195 4.71 -9.92 -11.45
C GLU A 195 5.74 -10.72 -10.65
N SER A 196 7.01 -10.30 -10.64
CA SER A 196 8.10 -10.95 -9.90
C SER A 196 7.90 -10.99 -8.38
N LEU A 197 6.99 -10.16 -7.86
CA LEU A 197 6.57 -10.15 -6.47
C LEU A 197 5.31 -10.98 -6.22
N SER A 198 4.67 -11.51 -7.27
CA SER A 198 3.55 -12.43 -7.18
C SER A 198 3.91 -13.62 -6.34
N GLY A 199 3.45 -14.01 -5.31
CA GLY A 199 3.83 -15.12 -4.44
C GLY A 199 4.81 -14.78 -3.30
N LYS A 200 5.38 -13.55 -3.30
CA LYS A 200 6.14 -13.02 -2.17
C LYS A 200 5.32 -12.01 -1.36
N VAL A 201 4.33 -11.41 -1.99
CA VAL A 201 3.45 -10.39 -1.40
C VAL A 201 2.04 -10.96 -1.38
N GLY A 202 1.39 -10.90 -0.24
CA GLY A 202 0.02 -11.36 -0.02
C GLY A 202 -0.82 -10.31 0.70
N VAL A 203 -2.10 -10.62 0.90
CA VAL A 203 -2.96 -9.91 1.84
C VAL A 203 -2.30 -9.99 3.21
N ASP A 204 -2.39 -8.94 4.01
CA ASP A 204 -1.75 -8.77 5.32
C ASP A 204 -0.21 -8.57 5.26
N THR A 205 0.42 -8.51 4.08
CA THR A 205 1.82 -8.08 3.99
C THR A 205 1.97 -6.70 4.61
N GLU A 206 2.90 -6.59 5.56
CA GLU A 206 3.17 -5.33 6.26
C GLU A 206 3.80 -4.30 5.31
N VAL A 207 3.37 -3.06 5.47
CA VAL A 207 3.86 -1.92 4.70
C VAL A 207 4.12 -0.72 5.59
N LEU A 208 5.08 0.11 5.19
CA LEU A 208 5.32 1.42 5.79
C LEU A 208 4.96 2.50 4.78
N ILE A 209 3.93 3.29 5.07
CA ILE A 209 3.49 4.42 4.27
C ILE A 209 4.32 5.64 4.67
N ALA A 210 4.94 6.31 3.68
CA ALA A 210 5.83 7.46 3.88
C ALA A 210 6.95 7.20 4.93
N GLY A 211 7.38 5.94 5.06
CA GLY A 211 8.42 5.52 6.00
C GLY A 211 8.06 5.58 7.48
N LYS A 212 6.80 5.87 7.83
CA LYS A 212 6.38 6.12 9.23
C LYS A 212 5.10 5.40 9.65
N ILE A 213 4.12 5.28 8.77
CA ILE A 213 2.79 4.78 9.12
C ILE A 213 2.73 3.30 8.79
N LYS A 214 2.63 2.45 9.81
CA LYS A 214 2.45 1.02 9.64
C LYS A 214 1.05 0.71 9.13
N SER A 215 0.96 -0.17 8.15
CA SER A 215 -0.28 -0.66 7.60
C SER A 215 -0.08 -2.04 6.96
N THR A 216 -1.10 -2.53 6.27
CA THR A 216 -1.07 -3.81 5.57
C THR A 216 -1.75 -3.71 4.20
N ILE A 217 -1.44 -4.67 3.35
CA ILE A 217 -2.17 -4.87 2.10
C ILE A 217 -3.51 -5.51 2.43
N GLY A 218 -4.60 -4.82 2.09
CA GLY A 218 -5.96 -5.30 2.32
C GLY A 218 -6.53 -6.14 1.18
N ALA A 219 -6.05 -5.94 -0.06
CA ALA A 219 -6.48 -6.71 -1.22
C ALA A 219 -5.42 -6.67 -2.32
N ILE A 220 -5.37 -7.73 -3.12
CA ILE A 220 -4.52 -7.83 -4.32
C ILE A 220 -5.39 -8.34 -5.47
N SER A 221 -5.23 -7.71 -6.66
CA SER A 221 -5.87 -8.17 -7.89
C SER A 221 -5.40 -9.59 -8.24
N HIS A 222 -6.31 -10.40 -8.75
CA HIS A 222 -5.99 -11.73 -9.31
C HIS A 222 -5.66 -11.68 -10.81
N TYR A 223 -5.67 -10.50 -11.40
CA TYR A 223 -5.42 -10.28 -12.83
C TYR A 223 -4.26 -9.30 -12.98
N LEU A 224 -3.39 -9.60 -13.93
CA LEU A 224 -2.39 -8.64 -14.39
C LEU A 224 -3.08 -7.52 -15.17
N SER A 225 -2.66 -6.29 -14.94
CA SER A 225 -3.01 -5.16 -15.78
C SER A 225 -2.35 -5.31 -17.17
N ASP A 226 -2.74 -4.47 -18.13
CA ASP A 226 -2.13 -4.43 -19.46
C ASP A 226 -0.61 -4.17 -19.41
N ASN A 227 -0.11 -3.61 -18.32
CA ASN A 227 1.31 -3.37 -18.08
C ASN A 227 2.05 -4.54 -17.38
N GLY A 228 1.39 -5.68 -17.18
CA GLY A 228 1.98 -6.83 -16.50
C GLY A 228 2.20 -6.65 -15.00
N THR A 229 1.39 -5.81 -14.36
CA THR A 229 1.43 -5.54 -12.91
C THR A 229 0.17 -6.04 -12.21
N LEU A 230 0.28 -6.33 -10.91
CA LEU A 230 -0.85 -6.62 -10.03
C LEU A 230 -1.20 -5.36 -9.25
N THR A 231 -2.45 -4.96 -9.27
CA THR A 231 -2.91 -3.84 -8.43
C THR A 231 -3.13 -4.34 -7.01
N ALA A 232 -2.50 -3.71 -6.03
CA ALA A 232 -2.77 -3.97 -4.62
C ALA A 232 -3.31 -2.72 -3.92
N LYS A 233 -4.23 -2.96 -2.98
CA LYS A 233 -4.89 -1.95 -2.16
C LYS A 233 -4.35 -2.01 -0.74
N ILE A 234 -3.77 -0.92 -0.27
CA ILE A 234 -3.28 -0.76 1.11
C ILE A 234 -4.33 -0.01 1.91
N ILE A 235 -4.62 -0.49 3.11
CA ILE A 235 -5.55 0.14 4.04
C ILE A 235 -4.84 1.29 4.73
N VAL A 236 -5.35 2.52 4.60
CA VAL A 236 -4.80 3.67 5.33
C VAL A 236 -5.44 3.73 6.72
N PRO A 237 -4.65 3.75 7.82
CA PRO A 237 -5.20 3.83 9.17
C PRO A 237 -6.06 5.08 9.38
N MET A 238 -7.16 4.94 10.14
CA MET A 238 -8.04 6.04 10.47
C MET A 238 -7.28 7.20 11.14
N GLY A 239 -7.64 8.43 10.77
CA GLY A 239 -6.99 9.63 11.30
C GLY A 239 -5.76 10.08 10.52
N THR A 240 -5.27 9.28 9.58
CA THR A 240 -4.20 9.68 8.67
C THR A 240 -4.77 10.61 7.60
N LYS A 241 -4.12 11.77 7.41
CA LYS A 241 -4.53 12.75 6.39
C LYS A 241 -3.54 12.71 5.24
N ILE A 242 -3.91 12.03 4.18
CA ILE A 242 -3.18 12.03 2.90
C ILE A 242 -4.08 12.70 1.88
N LEU A 243 -3.52 13.54 1.00
CA LEU A 243 -4.32 14.20 -0.03
C LEU A 243 -4.83 13.18 -1.05
N HIS A 244 -6.08 13.31 -1.46
CA HIS A 244 -6.64 12.51 -2.54
C HIS A 244 -5.83 12.71 -3.83
N ASN A 245 -5.60 11.63 -4.58
CA ASN A 245 -4.76 11.59 -5.79
C ASN A 245 -3.28 11.94 -5.59
N SER A 246 -2.78 12.07 -4.35
CA SER A 246 -1.35 12.24 -4.12
C SER A 246 -0.59 10.92 -4.28
N PHE A 247 0.65 11.04 -4.72
CA PHE A 247 1.60 9.92 -4.73
C PHE A 247 2.32 9.83 -3.40
N VAL A 248 2.48 8.62 -2.91
CA VAL A 248 3.06 8.33 -1.59
C VAL A 248 4.05 7.18 -1.71
N ASP A 249 5.22 7.33 -1.11
CA ASP A 249 6.20 6.26 -1.02
C ASP A 249 5.71 5.17 -0.06
N VAL A 250 5.76 3.94 -0.52
CA VAL A 250 5.37 2.75 0.24
C VAL A 250 6.55 1.78 0.26
N MET A 251 6.90 1.33 1.45
CA MET A 251 7.91 0.29 1.66
C MET A 251 7.19 -1.00 2.02
N LEU A 252 7.33 -2.03 1.19
CA LEU A 252 6.81 -3.37 1.44
C LEU A 252 7.83 -4.15 2.26
N ILE A 253 7.39 -4.79 3.33
CA ILE A 253 8.20 -5.69 4.16
C ILE A 253 7.94 -7.11 3.66
N ILE A 254 8.94 -7.68 3.00
CA ILE A 254 8.78 -8.97 2.30
C ILE A 254 9.64 -10.02 2.98
N ASN A 255 9.15 -11.27 3.01
CA ASN A 255 9.88 -12.42 3.52
C ASN A 255 10.40 -12.22 4.97
N PRO A 256 9.56 -11.83 5.93
CA PRO A 256 9.97 -11.69 7.32
C PRO A 256 10.34 -13.06 7.89
N HIS A 257 11.55 -13.18 8.44
CA HIS A 257 12.04 -14.41 9.07
C HIS A 257 13.05 -14.07 10.18
N LYS A 258 13.34 -15.05 11.04
CA LYS A 258 14.31 -14.90 12.14
C LYS A 258 15.52 -15.78 11.87
N ASN A 259 16.70 -15.20 11.94
CA ASN A 259 17.93 -15.97 11.79
C ASN A 259 19.08 -15.31 12.58
N LEU A 260 20.24 -15.98 12.61
CA LEU A 260 21.45 -15.47 13.21
C LEU A 260 21.95 -14.23 12.48
N THR A 261 22.26 -13.18 13.21
CA THR A 261 22.72 -11.90 12.65
C THR A 261 23.97 -11.41 13.35
N VAL A 262 24.77 -10.69 12.58
CA VAL A 262 25.92 -9.91 13.06
C VAL A 262 25.90 -8.53 12.42
N PRO A 263 26.50 -7.52 13.06
CA PRO A 263 26.78 -6.24 12.43
C PRO A 263 27.61 -6.42 11.14
N ALA A 264 27.35 -5.58 10.14
CA ALA A 264 28.09 -5.64 8.87
C ALA A 264 29.61 -5.52 9.05
N SER A 265 30.06 -4.85 10.10
CA SER A 265 31.47 -4.71 10.46
C SER A 265 32.17 -6.04 10.78
N CYS A 266 31.44 -7.07 11.20
CA CYS A 266 32.02 -8.38 11.53
C CYS A 266 32.44 -9.18 10.30
N ILE A 267 31.90 -8.87 9.11
CA ILE A 267 32.08 -9.68 7.91
C ILE A 267 33.30 -9.21 7.14
N GLN A 268 34.20 -10.17 6.90
CA GLN A 268 35.36 -10.01 6.05
C GLN A 268 35.23 -10.86 4.78
N ARG A 269 35.97 -10.52 3.74
CA ARG A 269 35.99 -11.27 2.48
C ARG A 269 37.41 -11.50 2.01
N ASN A 270 37.66 -12.72 1.57
CA ASN A 270 38.90 -13.10 0.88
C ASN A 270 38.58 -13.88 -0.41
N ASN A 271 39.61 -14.46 -1.03
CA ASN A 271 39.48 -15.24 -2.27
C ASN A 271 38.63 -16.51 -2.11
N GLN A 272 38.43 -17.01 -0.89
CA GLN A 272 37.65 -18.23 -0.59
C GLN A 272 36.18 -17.90 -0.23
N GLY A 273 35.88 -16.64 0.09
CA GLY A 273 34.50 -16.24 0.40
C GLY A 273 34.40 -15.23 1.54
N ASN A 274 33.18 -15.12 2.09
CA ASN A 274 32.90 -14.31 3.27
C ASN A 274 33.20 -15.13 4.53
N PHE A 275 33.82 -14.48 5.52
CA PHE A 275 34.16 -15.11 6.79
C PHE A 275 34.00 -14.16 7.95
N ILE A 276 33.93 -14.69 9.15
CA ILE A 276 33.94 -13.95 10.41
C ILE A 276 35.01 -14.55 11.34
N TYR A 277 35.43 -13.77 12.30
CA TYR A 277 36.30 -14.21 13.37
C TYR A 277 35.48 -14.49 14.63
N LYS A 278 35.30 -15.76 14.98
CA LYS A 278 34.69 -16.22 16.22
C LYS A 278 35.75 -16.26 17.30
N ILE A 279 35.43 -15.81 18.51
CA ILE A 279 36.28 -15.92 19.68
C ILE A 279 35.93 -17.19 20.46
N ASP A 280 36.88 -18.09 20.57
CA ASP A 280 36.76 -19.32 21.37
C ASP A 280 37.77 -19.22 22.56
N GLY A 281 37.25 -18.88 23.74
CA GLY A 281 38.05 -18.51 24.89
C GLY A 281 38.88 -17.25 24.62
N TYR A 282 40.21 -17.40 24.40
CA TYR A 282 41.12 -16.32 24.07
C TYR A 282 41.70 -16.43 22.64
N THR A 283 41.17 -17.37 21.84
CA THR A 283 41.70 -17.68 20.53
C THR A 283 40.69 -17.36 19.44
N ILE A 284 41.15 -16.85 18.31
CA ILE A 284 40.34 -16.58 17.14
C ILE A 284 40.20 -17.84 16.31
N LYS A 285 38.97 -18.12 15.88
CA LYS A 285 38.66 -19.13 14.86
C LYS A 285 38.04 -18.43 13.65
N GLN A 286 38.68 -18.55 12.50
CA GLN A 286 38.14 -18.06 11.24
C GLN A 286 37.07 -19.02 10.71
N LEU A 287 35.83 -18.53 10.55
CA LEU A 287 34.72 -19.34 10.06
C LEU A 287 34.15 -18.72 8.78
N TYR A 288 34.08 -19.54 7.74
CA TYR A 288 33.43 -19.15 6.48
C TYR A 288 31.93 -19.21 6.64
N VAL A 289 31.23 -18.19 6.16
CA VAL A 289 29.78 -18.04 6.31
C VAL A 289 29.14 -17.68 4.98
N LYS A 290 27.94 -18.17 4.76
CA LYS A 290 27.07 -17.62 3.72
C LYS A 290 26.32 -16.43 4.28
N ILE A 291 26.23 -15.37 3.47
CA ILE A 291 25.50 -14.17 3.80
C ILE A 291 24.11 -14.27 3.19
N GLY A 292 23.10 -13.99 3.98
CA GLY A 292 21.70 -13.85 3.56
C GLY A 292 21.24 -12.40 3.50
N THR A 293 20.05 -12.17 4.02
CA THR A 293 19.36 -10.88 4.04
C THR A 293 20.11 -9.83 4.88
N ARG A 294 20.00 -8.57 4.48
CA ARG A 294 20.55 -7.40 5.20
C ARG A 294 19.41 -6.49 5.64
N THR A 295 19.32 -6.24 6.93
CA THR A 295 18.27 -5.39 7.50
C THR A 295 18.88 -4.47 8.55
N GLU A 296 18.71 -3.15 8.43
CA GLU A 296 19.11 -2.14 9.43
C GLU A 296 20.56 -2.25 9.94
N GLY A 297 21.51 -2.58 9.04
CA GLY A 297 22.93 -2.71 9.40
C GLY A 297 23.32 -4.08 9.96
N LEU A 298 22.36 -4.95 10.21
CA LEU A 298 22.58 -6.37 10.51
C LEU A 298 22.64 -7.20 9.24
N ILE A 299 23.44 -8.24 9.26
CA ILE A 299 23.61 -9.17 8.16
C ILE A 299 23.29 -10.58 8.68
N GLU A 300 22.44 -11.26 7.95
CA GLU A 300 22.16 -12.67 8.18
C GLU A 300 23.39 -13.52 7.88
N ILE A 301 23.70 -14.41 8.80
CA ILE A 301 24.73 -15.43 8.61
C ILE A 301 24.12 -16.81 8.65
N ILE A 302 24.51 -17.62 7.67
CA ILE A 302 24.08 -19.02 7.54
C ILE A 302 25.31 -19.90 7.69
N SER A 303 25.41 -20.58 8.82
CA SER A 303 26.51 -21.49 9.15
C SER A 303 26.08 -22.43 10.27
N ASP A 304 26.51 -23.67 10.21
CA ASP A 304 26.24 -24.69 11.24
C ASP A 304 27.20 -24.56 12.44
N ASP A 305 28.32 -23.84 12.28
CA ASP A 305 29.37 -23.69 13.28
C ASP A 305 29.17 -22.51 14.22
N ILE A 306 28.10 -21.72 14.04
CA ILE A 306 27.81 -20.50 14.78
C ILE A 306 26.45 -20.60 15.46
N LYS A 307 26.40 -20.16 16.73
CA LYS A 307 25.17 -20.16 17.54
C LYS A 307 24.92 -18.76 18.09
N ALA A 308 23.66 -18.51 18.45
CA ALA A 308 23.31 -17.32 19.20
C ALA A 308 24.10 -17.26 20.52
N GLY A 309 24.66 -16.10 20.82
CA GLY A 309 25.51 -15.86 21.99
C GLY A 309 27.00 -16.04 21.73
N ASP A 310 27.44 -16.61 20.61
CA ASP A 310 28.83 -16.66 20.23
C ASP A 310 29.42 -15.26 20.08
N LEU A 311 30.66 -15.06 20.50
CA LEU A 311 31.36 -13.79 20.37
C LEU A 311 32.08 -13.72 19.02
N VAL A 312 31.86 -12.62 18.30
CA VAL A 312 32.49 -12.35 16.99
C VAL A 312 33.16 -10.97 17.02
N VAL A 313 34.30 -10.86 16.35
CA VAL A 313 35.10 -9.63 16.32
C VAL A 313 34.41 -8.59 15.45
N THR A 314 34.32 -7.33 15.95
CA THR A 314 33.78 -6.16 15.24
C THR A 314 34.88 -5.19 14.80
N GLU A 315 35.95 -5.05 15.58
CA GLU A 315 37.06 -4.17 15.28
C GLU A 315 38.40 -4.83 15.66
N GLY A 316 39.47 -4.45 14.97
CA GLY A 316 40.82 -5.00 15.20
C GLY A 316 41.21 -6.16 14.28
N MET A 317 40.39 -6.49 13.27
CA MET A 317 40.56 -7.66 12.42
C MET A 317 41.78 -7.65 11.50
N THR A 318 42.34 -6.48 11.22
CA THR A 318 43.53 -6.35 10.33
C THR A 318 44.83 -6.92 10.93
N LYS A 319 44.83 -7.13 12.24
CA LYS A 319 46.02 -7.58 12.99
C LYS A 319 45.89 -9.01 13.50
N ILE A 320 44.83 -9.72 13.17
CA ILE A 320 44.55 -11.07 13.64
C ILE A 320 44.31 -12.03 12.47
N GLY A 321 44.58 -13.28 12.70
CA GLY A 321 44.27 -14.40 11.81
C GLY A 321 43.78 -15.59 12.60
N ASP A 322 43.52 -16.70 11.89
CA ASP A 322 43.14 -17.94 12.54
C ASP A 322 44.18 -18.39 13.55
N GLY A 323 43.77 -18.79 14.75
CA GLY A 323 44.67 -19.17 15.85
C GLY A 323 45.28 -17.99 16.66
N SER A 324 45.06 -16.75 16.28
CA SER A 324 45.60 -15.59 17.02
C SER A 324 45.01 -15.50 18.43
N LYS A 325 45.86 -15.14 19.42
CA LYS A 325 45.37 -14.83 20.78
C LYS A 325 44.89 -13.40 20.90
N VAL A 326 43.72 -13.21 21.48
CA VAL A 326 43.11 -11.88 21.62
C VAL A 326 42.66 -11.60 23.03
N LYS A 327 42.61 -10.30 23.33
CA LYS A 327 41.96 -9.76 24.53
C LYS A 327 40.79 -8.90 24.10
N ILE A 328 39.60 -9.19 24.63
CA ILE A 328 38.42 -8.40 24.36
C ILE A 328 38.53 -7.10 25.13
N LEU A 329 38.36 -5.97 24.44
CA LEU A 329 38.18 -4.66 25.06
C LEU A 329 36.71 -4.55 25.46
N GLU A 330 36.45 -4.38 26.78
CA GLU A 330 35.14 -3.99 27.27
C GLU A 330 34.83 -2.57 26.77
N GLU A 331 33.59 -2.31 26.37
CA GLU A 331 33.12 -0.96 26.02
C GLU A 331 33.06 -0.06 27.23
#